data_9c83409e80a95f8acb527ea60793b69e
#
_entry.id   9c83409e80a95f8acb527ea60793b69e
#
_cell.length_a   1.000
_cell.length_b   1.000
_cell.length_c   1.000
_cell.angle_alpha   90.00
_cell.angle_beta   90.00
_cell.angle_gamma   90.00
#
_symmetry.space_group_name_H-M   'P 1'
#
loop_
_entity.id
_entity.type
_entity.pdbx_description
1 polymer ?
#
loop_
_entity_poly.entity_id
_entity_poly.type
_entity_poly.pdbx_seq_one_letter_code
_entity_poly.pdbx_strand_id
1 'polypeptide(L)'
;MAELRTQGTNVFAFDGTEITQLVCVTGIDLGSDSTSKIDKTCLEETKSKSYIPGLSDPGDGSLSIKLDIENESHLKLIEWAEDRKELEFYIGASDSTAPPTVTLDAVALPAGRSFWSYKAALTPAVPTFEADSIVGYQFTMQRSTGVTLLPATA
;
A
#
# COMPACT_ATOMS: atom_id res chain seq x y z
N MET A 1 22.02 -1.39 14.60
CA MET A 1 21.38 -0.74 13.45
C MET A 1 20.40 -1.75 12.84
N ALA A 2 19.14 -1.34 12.67
CA ALA A 2 18.08 -2.25 12.22
C ALA A 2 17.62 -1.90 10.81
N GLU A 3 18.46 -2.20 9.85
CA GLU A 3 18.12 -2.03 8.43
C GLU A 3 17.22 -3.17 7.96
N LEU A 4 16.13 -2.83 7.28
CA LEU A 4 15.20 -3.82 6.76
C LEU A 4 15.50 -4.13 5.30
N ARG A 5 15.54 -5.41 4.99
CA ARG A 5 15.68 -5.87 3.60
C ARG A 5 14.33 -5.91 2.92
N THR A 6 14.31 -5.62 1.63
CA THR A 6 13.08 -5.74 0.83
C THR A 6 12.65 -7.20 0.67
N GLN A 7 13.60 -8.10 0.54
CA GLN A 7 13.29 -9.53 0.46
C GLN A 7 12.77 -10.04 1.81
N GLY A 8 11.69 -10.79 1.80
CA GLY A 8 10.99 -11.23 3.00
C GLY A 8 9.81 -10.34 3.39
N THR A 9 9.55 -9.30 2.62
CA THR A 9 8.38 -8.44 2.80
C THR A 9 7.13 -9.15 2.28
N ASN A 10 6.06 -9.10 3.06
CA ASN A 10 4.77 -9.67 2.69
C ASN A 10 3.72 -8.58 2.61
N VAL A 11 2.80 -8.72 1.68
CA VAL A 11 1.68 -7.80 1.51
C VAL A 11 0.38 -8.51 1.87
N PHE A 12 -0.40 -7.88 2.73
CA PHE A 12 -1.70 -8.39 3.16
C PHE A 12 -2.78 -7.38 2.81
N ALA A 13 -3.94 -7.88 2.39
CA ALA A 13 -5.10 -7.05 2.10
C ALA A 13 -6.26 -7.47 3.00
N PHE A 14 -6.92 -6.50 3.62
CA PHE A 14 -8.08 -6.72 4.48
C PHE A 14 -9.30 -6.10 3.82
N ASP A 15 -10.32 -6.91 3.60
CA ASP A 15 -11.54 -6.51 2.87
C ASP A 15 -12.70 -6.11 3.78
N GLY A 16 -12.49 -6.06 5.08
CA GLY A 16 -13.49 -5.77 6.09
C GLY A 16 -13.95 -7.00 6.88
N THR A 17 -13.70 -8.20 6.39
CA THR A 17 -14.08 -9.45 7.04
C THR A 17 -12.94 -10.42 7.21
N GLU A 18 -12.07 -10.53 6.21
CA GLU A 18 -10.92 -11.44 6.25
C GLU A 18 -9.67 -10.76 5.71
N ILE A 19 -8.52 -11.24 6.14
CA ILE A 19 -7.24 -10.79 5.64
C ILE A 19 -6.64 -11.85 4.71
N THR A 20 -6.15 -11.39 3.55
CA THR A 20 -5.58 -12.27 2.53
C THR A 20 -4.13 -11.86 2.28
N GLN A 21 -3.21 -12.82 2.34
CA GLN A 21 -1.82 -12.59 1.94
C GLN A 21 -1.73 -12.62 0.42
N LEU A 22 -1.18 -11.57 -0.17
CA LEU A 22 -0.93 -11.51 -1.60
C LEU A 22 0.39 -12.22 -1.90
N VAL A 23 0.32 -13.29 -2.66
CA VAL A 23 1.47 -14.14 -2.98
C VAL A 23 2.13 -13.65 -4.26
N CYS A 24 3.45 -13.78 -4.35
CA CYS A 24 4.22 -13.42 -5.55
C CYS A 24 4.06 -11.98 -6.01
N VAL A 25 4.01 -11.05 -5.07
CA VAL A 25 4.08 -9.62 -5.40
C VAL A 25 5.50 -9.31 -5.84
N THR A 26 5.66 -8.83 -7.07
CA THR A 26 6.97 -8.54 -7.64
C THR A 26 7.43 -7.11 -7.37
N GLY A 27 6.50 -6.23 -7.10
CA GLY A 27 6.83 -4.86 -6.74
C GLY A 27 5.63 -4.11 -6.22
N ILE A 28 5.89 -3.17 -5.33
CA ILE A 28 4.87 -2.28 -4.80
C ILE A 28 5.47 -0.88 -4.68
N ASP A 29 4.77 0.09 -5.23
CA ASP A 29 5.13 1.49 -5.14
C ASP A 29 3.96 2.22 -4.48
N LEU A 30 4.23 2.91 -3.41
CA LEU A 30 3.19 3.61 -2.64
C LEU A 30 2.94 5.03 -3.14
N GLY A 31 3.76 5.52 -4.08
CA GLY A 31 3.67 6.88 -4.55
C GLY A 31 4.12 7.89 -3.50
N SER A 32 3.79 9.14 -3.71
CA SER A 32 4.15 10.22 -2.80
C SER A 32 2.93 11.08 -2.48
N ASP A 33 2.81 11.45 -1.23
CA ASP A 33 1.81 12.41 -0.80
C ASP A 33 2.22 13.82 -1.22
N SER A 34 1.26 14.64 -1.59
CA SER A 34 1.49 16.06 -1.86
C SER A 34 0.73 16.90 -0.86
N THR A 35 1.33 18.02 -0.48
CA THR A 35 0.70 18.96 0.45
C THR A 35 0.62 20.31 -0.24
N SER A 36 -0.58 20.90 -0.26
CA SER A 36 -0.76 22.22 -0.82
C SER A 36 -0.13 23.26 0.10
N LYS A 37 0.27 24.39 -0.50
CA LYS A 37 0.80 25.52 0.24
C LYS A 37 -0.23 26.64 0.25
N ILE A 38 -0.46 27.21 1.41
CA ILE A 38 -1.31 28.38 1.54
C ILE A 38 -0.40 29.60 1.72
N ASP A 39 -0.52 30.57 0.82
CA ASP A 39 0.26 31.78 0.88
C ASP A 39 -0.25 32.68 2.01
N LYS A 40 0.61 32.96 2.97
CA LYS A 40 0.30 33.87 4.06
C LYS A 40 1.18 35.11 4.04
N THR A 41 1.83 35.39 2.90
CA THR A 41 2.73 36.54 2.78
C THR A 41 1.96 37.85 2.94
N CYS A 42 2.42 38.70 3.82
CA CYS A 42 1.86 40.05 4.00
C CYS A 42 2.41 40.97 2.93
N LEU A 43 1.64 42.02 2.59
CA LEU A 43 2.07 43.02 1.59
C LEU A 43 3.35 43.77 2.01
N GLU A 44 3.64 43.78 3.29
CA GLU A 44 4.82 44.41 3.86
C GLU A 44 6.11 43.63 3.62
N GLU A 45 5.99 42.35 3.27
CA GLU A 45 7.15 41.49 3.02
C GLU A 45 7.85 41.89 1.73
N THR A 46 9.15 42.12 1.84
CA THR A 46 9.96 42.60 0.68
C THR A 46 11.03 41.60 0.24
N LYS A 47 11.29 40.55 1.01
CA LYS A 47 12.40 39.61 0.74
C LYS A 47 11.96 38.23 0.28
N SER A 48 10.96 37.62 0.94
CA SER A 48 10.54 36.26 0.63
C SER A 48 9.06 36.06 0.96
N LYS A 49 8.47 35.08 0.27
CA LYS A 49 7.10 34.66 0.54
C LYS A 49 7.04 33.72 1.75
N SER A 50 5.95 33.80 2.48
CA SER A 50 5.67 32.90 3.60
C SER A 50 4.50 31.99 3.28
N TYR A 51 4.61 30.72 3.64
CA TYR A 51 3.60 29.71 3.37
C TYR A 51 3.27 28.91 4.61
N ILE A 52 2.04 28.42 4.68
CA ILE A 52 1.65 27.39 5.64
C ILE A 52 1.20 26.15 4.89
N PRO A 53 1.41 24.96 5.46
CA PRO A 53 0.91 23.73 4.82
C PRO A 53 -0.61 23.70 4.78
N GLY A 54 -1.17 23.32 3.64
CA GLY A 54 -2.60 23.08 3.47
C GLY A 54 -2.93 21.61 3.66
N LEU A 55 -3.98 21.16 2.99
CA LEU A 55 -4.39 19.76 3.06
C LEU A 55 -3.40 18.88 2.29
N SER A 56 -3.15 17.69 2.81
CA SER A 56 -2.36 16.67 2.15
C SER A 56 -3.24 15.85 1.23
N ASP A 57 -2.72 15.55 0.04
CA ASP A 57 -3.37 14.70 -0.94
C ASP A 57 -2.58 13.39 -1.02
N PRO A 58 -3.20 12.25 -0.66
CA PRO A 58 -2.53 10.96 -0.79
C PRO A 58 -2.19 10.67 -2.25
N GLY A 59 -0.99 10.17 -2.50
CA GLY A 59 -0.57 9.84 -3.86
C GLY A 59 -1.14 8.52 -4.35
N ASP A 60 -0.99 8.30 -5.64
CA ASP A 60 -1.33 7.03 -6.28
C ASP A 60 -0.08 6.15 -6.32
N GLY A 61 -0.27 4.87 -6.05
CA GLY A 61 0.78 3.88 -6.12
C GLY A 61 0.49 2.81 -7.15
N SER A 62 1.34 1.80 -7.20
CA SER A 62 1.15 0.64 -8.07
C SER A 62 1.53 -0.65 -7.36
N LEU A 63 0.87 -1.73 -7.77
CA LEU A 63 1.11 -3.08 -7.27
C LEU A 63 1.28 -4.01 -8.47
N SER A 64 2.39 -4.72 -8.53
CA SER A 64 2.69 -5.64 -9.62
C SER A 64 2.76 -7.06 -9.12
N ILE A 65 2.14 -7.98 -9.86
CA ILE A 65 2.16 -9.41 -9.57
C ILE A 65 2.51 -10.20 -10.82
N LYS A 66 3.01 -11.42 -10.62
CA LYS A 66 3.07 -12.46 -11.65
C LYS A 66 1.88 -13.37 -11.45
N LEU A 67 1.05 -13.52 -12.47
CA LEU A 67 -0.23 -14.23 -12.37
C LEU A 67 -0.03 -15.73 -12.14
N ASP A 68 -0.73 -16.23 -11.15
CA ASP A 68 -0.92 -17.67 -10.90
C ASP A 68 -2.42 -17.94 -10.81
N ILE A 69 -2.97 -18.58 -11.83
CA ILE A 69 -4.41 -18.86 -11.93
C ILE A 69 -4.90 -19.76 -10.79
N GLU A 70 -4.05 -20.62 -10.28
CA GLU A 70 -4.43 -21.53 -9.19
C GLU A 70 -4.41 -20.84 -7.83
N ASN A 71 -3.85 -19.62 -7.74
CA ASN A 71 -3.75 -18.90 -6.49
C ASN A 71 -4.99 -18.04 -6.25
N GLU A 72 -5.72 -18.35 -5.19
CA GLU A 72 -6.95 -17.62 -4.85
C GLU A 72 -6.71 -16.13 -4.55
N SER A 73 -5.54 -15.80 -4.01
CA SER A 73 -5.24 -14.40 -3.68
C SER A 73 -5.15 -13.53 -4.95
N HIS A 74 -4.61 -14.07 -6.04
CA HIS A 74 -4.54 -13.37 -7.31
C HIS A 74 -5.92 -13.17 -7.93
N LEU A 75 -6.78 -14.18 -7.87
CA LEU A 75 -8.15 -14.09 -8.36
C LEU A 75 -8.97 -13.09 -7.57
N LYS A 76 -8.85 -13.11 -6.23
CA LYS A 76 -9.50 -12.12 -5.37
C LYS A 76 -8.99 -10.70 -5.65
N LEU A 77 -7.69 -10.54 -5.89
CA LEU A 77 -7.10 -9.24 -6.18
C LEU A 77 -7.69 -8.65 -7.47
N ILE A 78 -7.82 -9.47 -8.51
CA ILE A 78 -8.44 -9.06 -9.78
C ILE A 78 -9.90 -8.68 -9.59
N GLU A 79 -10.65 -9.47 -8.82
CA GLU A 79 -12.05 -9.20 -8.51
C GLU A 79 -12.21 -7.87 -7.76
N TRP A 80 -11.41 -7.63 -6.73
CA TRP A 80 -11.43 -6.37 -5.99
C TRP A 80 -11.09 -5.17 -6.87
N ALA A 81 -10.17 -5.35 -7.82
CA ALA A 81 -9.82 -4.30 -8.76
C ALA A 81 -10.97 -3.96 -9.71
N GLU A 82 -11.70 -4.97 -10.19
CA GLU A 82 -12.88 -4.76 -11.04
C GLU A 82 -14.02 -4.07 -10.28
N ASP A 83 -14.21 -4.43 -9.03
CA ASP A 83 -15.22 -3.83 -8.16
C ASP A 83 -14.79 -2.47 -7.60
N ARG A 84 -13.53 -2.10 -7.77
CA ARG A 84 -12.93 -0.88 -7.21
C ARG A 84 -13.16 -0.76 -5.71
N LYS A 85 -13.06 -1.90 -5.03
CA LYS A 85 -13.30 -1.98 -3.58
C LYS A 85 -12.16 -1.32 -2.83
N GLU A 86 -12.49 -0.53 -1.81
CA GLU A 86 -11.49 0.03 -0.91
C GLU A 86 -11.02 -1.03 0.06
N LEU A 87 -9.71 -1.21 0.13
CA LEU A 87 -9.06 -2.22 0.96
C LEU A 87 -8.08 -1.56 1.92
N GLU A 88 -7.89 -2.17 3.08
CA GLU A 88 -6.78 -1.85 3.96
C GLU A 88 -5.61 -2.75 3.62
N PHE A 89 -4.48 -2.15 3.31
CA PHE A 89 -3.25 -2.88 3.01
C PHE A 89 -2.31 -2.81 4.19
N TYR A 90 -1.69 -3.95 4.48
CA TYR A 90 -0.65 -4.08 5.50
C TYR A 90 0.57 -4.68 4.85
N ILE A 91 1.68 -3.98 4.89
CA ILE A 91 2.95 -4.47 4.38
C ILE A 91 3.80 -4.87 5.56
N GLY A 92 4.03 -6.17 5.71
CA GLY A 92 4.85 -6.70 6.78
C GLY A 92 6.33 -6.66 6.42
N ALA A 93 7.14 -6.10 7.30
CA ALA A 93 8.58 -6.00 7.10
C ALA A 93 9.26 -7.36 7.25
N SER A 94 10.51 -7.43 6.81
CA SER A 94 11.31 -8.67 6.83
C SER A 94 11.90 -9.01 8.20
N ASP A 95 11.61 -8.22 9.23
CA ASP A 95 12.12 -8.47 10.59
C ASP A 95 11.43 -9.65 11.29
N SER A 96 10.31 -10.12 10.76
CA SER A 96 9.60 -11.30 11.26
C SER A 96 8.79 -11.91 10.13
N THR A 97 8.30 -13.14 10.32
CA THR A 97 7.42 -13.83 9.38
C THR A 97 6.00 -14.00 9.91
N ALA A 98 5.70 -13.48 11.11
CA ALA A 98 4.40 -13.62 11.73
C ALA A 98 3.32 -12.90 10.91
N PRO A 99 2.20 -13.56 10.54
CA PRO A 99 1.13 -12.91 9.80
C PRO A 99 0.19 -12.15 10.74
N PRO A 100 -0.49 -11.10 10.25
CA PRO A 100 -1.59 -10.51 10.99
C PRO A 100 -2.78 -11.47 11.06
N THR A 101 -3.62 -11.27 12.07
CA THR A 101 -4.82 -12.10 12.27
C THR A 101 -6.05 -11.20 12.34
N VAL A 102 -7.22 -11.78 12.11
CA VAL A 102 -8.50 -11.06 12.22
C VAL A 102 -9.29 -11.63 13.40
N THR A 103 -9.73 -10.73 14.27
CA THR A 103 -10.57 -11.08 15.42
C THR A 103 -11.74 -10.09 15.46
N LEU A 104 -12.97 -10.59 15.43
CA LEU A 104 -14.20 -9.78 15.46
C LEU A 104 -14.17 -8.65 14.38
N ASP A 105 -13.83 -9.01 13.16
CA ASP A 105 -13.72 -8.10 12.00
C ASP A 105 -12.69 -6.96 12.19
N ALA A 106 -11.75 -7.14 13.11
CA ALA A 106 -10.64 -6.21 13.32
C ALA A 106 -9.31 -6.92 13.10
N VAL A 107 -8.36 -6.21 12.51
CA VAL A 107 -7.02 -6.75 12.25
C VAL A 107 -6.18 -6.62 13.51
N ALA A 108 -5.60 -7.74 13.95
CA ALA A 108 -4.62 -7.77 15.03
C ALA A 108 -3.24 -8.03 14.43
N LEU A 109 -2.30 -7.13 14.69
CA LEU A 109 -0.94 -7.23 14.19
C LEU A 109 -0.02 -7.89 15.22
N PRO A 110 0.90 -8.78 14.80
CA PRO A 110 1.87 -9.36 15.73
C PRO A 110 2.82 -8.30 16.24
N ALA A 111 3.14 -8.36 17.53
CA ALA A 111 3.96 -7.34 18.20
C ALA A 111 5.41 -7.31 17.71
N GLY A 112 5.95 -8.46 17.31
CA GLY A 112 7.37 -8.58 16.92
C GLY A 112 7.69 -8.21 15.47
N ARG A 113 6.75 -7.63 14.75
CA ARG A 113 6.93 -7.29 13.33
C ARG A 113 6.49 -5.88 13.06
N SER A 114 7.25 -5.16 12.25
CA SER A 114 6.90 -3.82 11.80
C SER A 114 5.97 -3.90 10.58
N PHE A 115 5.00 -3.01 10.51
CA PHE A 115 4.04 -2.94 9.41
C PHE A 115 3.89 -1.51 8.91
N TRP A 116 3.57 -1.38 7.64
CA TRP A 116 3.05 -0.15 7.06
C TRP A 116 1.59 -0.38 6.69
N SER A 117 0.71 0.54 7.07
CA SER A 117 -0.71 0.42 6.77
C SER A 117 -1.22 1.63 6.01
N TYR A 118 -2.16 1.39 5.12
CA TYR A 118 -2.85 2.44 4.37
C TYR A 118 -4.13 1.87 3.78
N LYS A 119 -5.01 2.77 3.34
CA LYS A 119 -6.22 2.38 2.63
C LYS A 119 -6.11 2.82 1.17
N ALA A 120 -6.49 1.95 0.27
CA ALA A 120 -6.45 2.22 -1.16
C ALA A 120 -7.52 1.42 -1.90
N ALA A 121 -7.97 1.96 -3.02
CA ALA A 121 -8.80 1.24 -3.96
C ALA A 121 -7.95 0.88 -5.18
N LEU A 122 -8.11 -0.34 -5.66
CA LEU A 122 -7.44 -0.79 -6.88
C LEU A 122 -8.26 -0.39 -8.10
N THR A 123 -7.57 -0.09 -9.19
CA THR A 123 -8.23 0.11 -10.49
C THR A 123 -8.09 -1.15 -11.35
N PRO A 124 -9.06 -1.44 -12.24
CA PRO A 124 -8.95 -2.58 -13.13
C PRO A 124 -7.66 -2.53 -13.95
N ALA A 125 -7.00 -3.66 -14.09
CA ALA A 125 -5.75 -3.78 -14.82
C ALA A 125 -5.91 -4.75 -15.98
N VAL A 126 -5.07 -4.60 -17.00
CA VAL A 126 -4.98 -5.54 -18.10
C VAL A 126 -3.70 -6.36 -17.98
N PRO A 127 -3.72 -7.62 -18.40
CA PRO A 127 -2.51 -8.44 -18.34
C PRO A 127 -1.47 -7.97 -19.36
N THR A 128 -0.20 -8.16 -19.03
CA THR A 128 0.92 -7.90 -19.92
C THR A 128 1.52 -9.22 -20.38
N PHE A 129 1.78 -9.32 -21.69
CA PHE A 129 2.34 -10.51 -22.30
C PHE A 129 3.67 -10.14 -22.96
N GLU A 130 4.75 -10.74 -22.48
CA GLU A 130 6.08 -10.54 -23.01
C GLU A 130 6.73 -11.90 -23.28
N ALA A 131 7.57 -11.96 -24.32
CA ALA A 131 8.30 -13.18 -24.63
C ALA A 131 9.25 -13.56 -23.47
N ASP A 132 9.35 -14.87 -23.22
CA ASP A 132 10.21 -15.42 -22.16
C ASP A 132 9.88 -14.88 -20.75
N SER A 133 8.63 -14.51 -20.52
CA SER A 133 8.18 -13.97 -19.24
C SER A 133 6.86 -14.62 -18.82
N ILE A 134 6.54 -14.49 -17.53
CA ILE A 134 5.27 -14.91 -16.97
C ILE A 134 4.28 -13.77 -17.13
N VAL A 135 3.01 -14.09 -17.38
CA VAL A 135 1.95 -13.09 -17.47
C VAL A 135 1.91 -12.25 -16.20
N GLY A 136 1.99 -10.94 -16.35
CA GLY A 136 1.99 -10.01 -15.24
C GLY A 136 0.77 -9.12 -15.23
N TYR A 137 0.40 -8.66 -14.05
CA TYR A 137 -0.59 -7.61 -13.84
C TYR A 137 0.04 -6.46 -13.07
N GLN A 138 -0.31 -5.26 -13.46
CA GLN A 138 0.06 -4.06 -12.71
C GLN A 138 -1.21 -3.29 -12.38
N PHE A 139 -1.50 -3.18 -11.09
CA PHE A 139 -2.67 -2.45 -10.59
C PHE A 139 -2.24 -1.05 -10.14
N THR A 140 -3.06 -0.06 -10.44
CA THR A 140 -2.89 1.27 -9.86
C THR A 140 -3.68 1.32 -8.55
N MET A 141 -3.03 1.77 -7.48
CA MET A 141 -3.66 1.95 -6.19
C MET A 141 -3.95 3.42 -5.97
N GLN A 142 -5.23 3.75 -5.80
CA GLN A 142 -5.64 5.11 -5.42
C GLN A 142 -5.73 5.14 -3.89
N ARG A 143 -4.70 5.68 -3.24
CA ARG A 143 -4.68 5.76 -1.78
C ARG A 143 -5.66 6.81 -1.28
N SER A 144 -6.41 6.45 -0.26
CA SER A 144 -7.33 7.37 0.42
C SER A 144 -6.76 7.88 1.74
N THR A 145 -5.66 7.28 2.21
CA THR A 145 -4.99 7.71 3.43
C THR A 145 -3.48 7.75 3.22
N GLY A 146 -2.77 8.48 4.08
CA GLY A 146 -1.32 8.41 4.14
C GLY A 146 -0.84 7.05 4.64
N VAL A 147 0.41 6.72 4.34
CA VAL A 147 1.05 5.49 4.81
C VAL A 147 1.52 5.69 6.25
N THR A 148 1.11 4.80 7.14
CA THR A 148 1.48 4.84 8.56
C THR A 148 2.42 3.70 8.88
N LEU A 149 3.55 4.02 9.50
CA LEU A 149 4.49 3.03 10.01
C LEU A 149 4.05 2.60 11.41
N LEU A 150 3.93 1.27 11.59
CA LEU A 150 3.61 0.66 12.87
C LEU A 150 4.85 -0.17 13.29
N PRO A 151 5.77 0.41 14.06
CA PRO A 151 7.01 -0.29 14.40
C PRO A 151 6.76 -1.49 15.31
N ALA A 152 7.65 -2.47 15.22
CA ALA A 152 7.59 -3.63 16.09
C ALA A 152 7.76 -3.23 17.56
N THR A 153 6.99 -3.87 18.42
CA THR A 153 7.13 -3.73 19.87
C THR A 153 7.79 -4.97 20.45
N ALA A 154 8.64 -4.75 21.43
CA ALA A 154 9.36 -5.85 22.07
C ALA A 154 8.45 -6.69 22.99
#